data_ce1770d530ab56fd0b9454868a83a1d6
#
_entry.id   ce1770d530ab56fd0b9454868a83a1d6
#
_cell.length_a   1.000
_cell.length_b   1.000
_cell.length_c   1.000
_cell.angle_alpha   90.00
_cell.angle_beta   90.00
_cell.angle_gamma   90.00
#
_symmetry.space_group_name_H-M   'P 1'
#
loop_
_entity.id
_entity.type
_entity.pdbx_description
1 polymer ?
#
loop_
_entity_poly.entity_id
_entity_poly.type
_entity_poly.pdbx_seq_one_letter_code
_entity_poly.pdbx_strand_id
1 'polypeptide(L)'
;FGGLARHLAARSAQPPRIGILNLDAHFDLRAGERGSSGTPFRQIAEDCARRGWPFHYACLGISAYANTEALFARARQLGVRWLRDDEMDLPHLPRVLQTVDTFLAEVDHVYLTMCLDVLPAGVAPGVSAPSARGVAMEVIEPIVDRVAASGKLRLADLAELNPSLDIDNHTARVAARLVARVVDGIAAQGAVHG
;
A
#
# COMPACT_ATOMS: atom_id res chain seq x y z
N PHE A 1 5.97 0.83 9.97
CA PHE A 1 5.61 2.26 10.11
C PHE A 1 6.20 2.87 11.38
N GLY A 2 5.90 2.38 12.59
CA GLY A 2 6.26 3.03 13.86
C GLY A 2 7.76 3.27 14.07
N GLY A 3 8.65 2.39 13.57
CA GLY A 3 10.09 2.58 13.58
C GLY A 3 10.52 3.78 12.72
N LEU A 4 10.03 3.84 11.47
CA LEU A 4 10.29 4.94 10.54
C LEU A 4 9.78 6.28 11.11
N ALA A 5 8.56 6.31 11.63
CA ALA A 5 7.95 7.51 12.17
C ALA A 5 8.75 8.07 13.38
N ARG A 6 9.16 7.22 14.32
CA ARG A 6 10.02 7.64 15.45
C ARG A 6 11.39 8.14 14.99
N HIS A 7 11.99 7.46 14.01
CA HIS A 7 13.28 7.86 13.48
C HIS A 7 13.23 9.25 12.82
N LEU A 8 12.18 9.54 12.06
CA LEU A 8 11.98 10.85 11.43
C LEU A 8 11.63 11.93 12.46
N ALA A 9 10.75 11.62 13.42
CA ALA A 9 10.36 12.55 14.48
C ALA A 9 11.55 12.96 15.37
N ALA A 10 12.54 12.08 15.59
CA ALA A 10 13.74 12.39 16.34
C ALA A 10 14.68 13.39 15.61
N ARG A 11 14.46 13.66 14.33
CA ARG A 11 15.29 14.52 13.47
C ARG A 11 14.60 15.80 13.02
N SER A 12 13.37 16.02 13.44
CA SER A 12 12.58 17.20 13.04
C SER A 12 11.81 17.73 14.24
N ALA A 13 11.69 19.05 14.35
CA ALA A 13 10.82 19.69 15.33
C ALA A 13 9.32 19.56 14.98
N GLN A 14 9.00 19.18 13.75
CA GLN A 14 7.62 19.00 13.30
C GLN A 14 7.29 17.51 13.17
N PRO A 15 6.01 17.14 13.36
CA PRO A 15 5.54 15.78 13.10
C PRO A 15 5.89 15.30 11.69
N PRO A 16 6.36 14.05 11.51
CA PRO A 16 6.69 13.54 10.19
C PRO A 16 5.43 13.34 9.34
N ARG A 17 5.42 13.87 8.13
CA ARG A 17 4.35 13.67 7.15
C ARG A 17 4.64 12.43 6.32
N ILE A 18 4.28 11.27 6.86
CA ILE A 18 4.48 9.96 6.20
C ILE A 18 3.17 9.52 5.57
N GLY A 19 3.17 9.37 4.25
CA GLY A 19 2.08 8.71 3.53
C GLY A 19 2.27 7.20 3.50
N ILE A 20 1.22 6.48 3.83
CA ILE A 20 1.13 5.04 3.63
C ILE A 20 0.37 4.82 2.32
N LEU A 21 1.02 4.26 1.31
CA LEU A 21 0.37 3.82 0.10
C LEU A 21 0.31 2.29 0.14
N ASN A 22 -0.89 1.76 0.28
CA ASN A 22 -1.18 0.34 0.35
C ASN A 22 -1.83 -0.12 -0.96
N LEU A 23 -1.25 -1.14 -1.59
CA LEU A 23 -1.85 -1.89 -2.68
C LEU A 23 -2.50 -3.12 -2.06
N ASP A 24 -3.82 -3.13 -1.92
CA ASP A 24 -4.52 -4.12 -1.10
C ASP A 24 -6.01 -4.22 -1.49
N ALA A 25 -6.54 -5.43 -1.45
CA ALA A 25 -7.98 -5.65 -1.58
C ALA A 25 -8.77 -5.26 -0.31
N HIS A 26 -8.08 -5.04 0.82
CA HIS A 26 -8.66 -4.78 2.14
C HIS A 26 -8.18 -3.45 2.72
N PHE A 27 -9.04 -2.80 3.52
CA PHE A 27 -8.65 -1.58 4.24
C PHE A 27 -7.76 -1.82 5.46
N ASP A 28 -7.81 -3.00 6.04
CA ASP A 28 -7.10 -3.36 7.27
C ASP A 28 -7.34 -2.40 8.45
N LEU A 29 -8.60 -1.93 8.52
CA LEU A 29 -9.10 -1.01 9.53
C LEU A 29 -10.08 -1.67 10.51
N ARG A 30 -10.07 -3.02 10.63
CA ARG A 30 -11.00 -3.75 11.50
C ARG A 30 -10.85 -3.31 12.95
N ALA A 31 -12.00 -3.18 13.63
CA ALA A 31 -12.04 -3.03 15.08
C ALA A 31 -11.71 -4.38 15.74
N GLY A 32 -11.05 -4.36 16.88
CA GLY A 32 -10.73 -5.55 17.66
C GLY A 32 -9.83 -5.20 18.85
N GLU A 33 -9.96 -5.97 19.92
CA GLU A 33 -9.13 -5.81 21.12
C GLU A 33 -7.69 -6.30 20.88
N ARG A 34 -7.53 -7.29 20.01
CA ARG A 34 -6.23 -7.84 19.64
C ARG A 34 -5.86 -7.47 18.21
N GLY A 35 -4.56 -7.33 17.97
CA GLY A 35 -4.02 -7.17 16.62
C GLY A 35 -4.25 -8.44 15.79
N SER A 36 -4.56 -8.25 14.51
CA SER A 36 -4.68 -9.31 13.50
C SER A 36 -4.23 -8.75 12.14
N SER A 37 -4.17 -9.59 11.11
CA SER A 37 -3.86 -9.16 9.74
C SER A 37 -4.78 -8.03 9.25
N GLY A 38 -6.05 -8.00 9.65
CA GLY A 38 -7.02 -6.99 9.26
C GLY A 38 -7.02 -5.70 10.12
N THR A 39 -6.02 -5.44 10.98
CA THR A 39 -6.02 -4.31 11.93
C THR A 39 -4.83 -3.35 11.85
N PRO A 40 -3.77 -3.56 11.03
CA PRO A 40 -2.52 -2.81 11.17
C PRO A 40 -2.71 -1.30 10.94
N PHE A 41 -3.49 -0.89 9.95
CA PHE A 41 -3.64 0.54 9.65
C PHE A 41 -4.56 1.26 10.63
N ARG A 42 -5.51 0.54 11.26
CA ARG A 42 -6.24 1.08 12.42
C ARG A 42 -5.28 1.38 13.58
N GLN A 43 -4.40 0.44 13.91
CA GLN A 43 -3.43 0.63 14.99
C GLN A 43 -2.49 1.80 14.72
N ILE A 44 -2.06 1.98 13.46
CA ILE A 44 -1.25 3.14 13.05
C ILE A 44 -2.04 4.44 13.20
N ALA A 45 -3.31 4.48 12.75
CA ALA A 45 -4.15 5.66 12.90
C ALA A 45 -4.34 6.06 14.37
N GLU A 46 -4.58 5.09 15.26
CA GLU A 46 -4.70 5.30 16.70
C GLU A 46 -3.38 5.79 17.33
N ASP A 47 -2.23 5.24 16.90
CA ASP A 47 -0.92 5.71 17.39
C ASP A 47 -0.61 7.13 16.90
N CYS A 48 -0.92 7.44 15.66
CA CYS A 48 -0.80 8.81 15.13
C CYS A 48 -1.68 9.79 15.94
N ALA A 49 -2.94 9.44 16.20
CA ALA A 49 -3.86 10.28 16.97
C ALA A 49 -3.34 10.55 18.39
N ARG A 50 -2.84 9.50 19.08
CA ARG A 50 -2.25 9.65 20.44
C ARG A 50 -1.03 10.55 20.46
N ARG A 51 -0.27 10.62 19.37
CA ARG A 51 0.96 11.44 19.26
C ARG A 51 0.72 12.83 18.68
N GLY A 52 -0.50 13.14 18.25
CA GLY A 52 -0.78 14.35 17.49
C GLY A 52 -0.10 14.39 16.11
N TRP A 53 0.16 13.23 15.51
CA TRP A 53 0.76 13.09 14.20
C TRP A 53 -0.31 12.97 13.11
N PRO A 54 -0.06 13.50 11.90
CA PRO A 54 -0.99 13.31 10.78
C PRO A 54 -1.03 11.84 10.37
N PHE A 55 -2.21 11.37 9.97
CA PHE A 55 -2.41 10.05 9.39
C PHE A 55 -2.79 10.20 7.92
N HIS A 56 -1.83 9.91 7.03
CA HIS A 56 -2.06 9.93 5.58
C HIS A 56 -2.06 8.49 5.07
N TYR A 57 -3.22 8.02 4.63
CA TYR A 57 -3.38 6.66 4.15
C TYR A 57 -4.14 6.64 2.83
N ALA A 58 -3.54 6.01 1.83
CA ALA A 58 -4.17 5.67 0.56
C ALA A 58 -4.14 4.15 0.38
N CYS A 59 -5.29 3.55 0.06
CA CYS A 59 -5.44 2.12 -0.20
C CYS A 59 -6.03 1.91 -1.59
N LEU A 60 -5.26 1.30 -2.48
CA LEU A 60 -5.61 1.14 -3.88
C LEU A 60 -5.80 -0.34 -4.21
N GLY A 61 -6.93 -0.67 -4.83
CA GLY A 61 -7.31 -2.06 -5.16
C GLY A 61 -8.43 -2.62 -4.29
N ILE A 62 -9.11 -1.77 -3.52
CA ILE A 62 -10.17 -2.17 -2.58
C ILE A 62 -11.25 -2.98 -3.28
N SER A 63 -11.47 -4.20 -2.80
CA SER A 63 -12.61 -5.01 -3.22
C SER A 63 -13.87 -4.60 -2.44
N ALA A 64 -14.92 -4.20 -3.16
CA ALA A 64 -16.20 -3.86 -2.55
C ALA A 64 -16.84 -5.05 -1.82
N TYR A 65 -16.53 -6.28 -2.24
CA TYR A 65 -17.10 -7.51 -1.68
C TYR A 65 -16.28 -8.11 -0.53
N ALA A 66 -15.02 -7.68 -0.36
CA ALA A 66 -14.15 -8.12 0.73
C ALA A 66 -14.15 -7.15 1.93
N ASN A 67 -14.84 -6.02 1.83
CA ASN A 67 -14.93 -5.00 2.87
C ASN A 67 -16.38 -4.74 3.27
N THR A 68 -16.64 -4.65 4.57
CA THR A 68 -17.97 -4.32 5.08
C THR A 68 -18.25 -2.81 5.00
N GLU A 69 -19.52 -2.40 5.00
CA GLU A 69 -19.87 -0.97 5.06
C GLU A 69 -19.27 -0.26 6.29
N ALA A 70 -19.11 -0.96 7.40
CA ALA A 70 -18.45 -0.41 8.59
C ALA A 70 -16.97 -0.05 8.32
N LEU A 71 -16.27 -0.80 7.47
CA LEU A 71 -14.89 -0.48 7.06
C LEU A 71 -14.85 0.73 6.12
N PHE A 72 -15.78 0.84 5.18
CA PHE A 72 -15.93 2.03 4.33
C PHE A 72 -16.26 3.28 5.16
N ALA A 73 -17.18 3.16 6.13
CA ALA A 73 -17.50 4.26 7.04
C ALA A 73 -16.27 4.71 7.85
N ARG A 74 -15.48 3.75 8.36
CA ARG A 74 -14.25 4.04 9.08
C ARG A 74 -13.19 4.69 8.18
N ALA A 75 -13.03 4.20 6.95
CA ALA A 75 -12.12 4.80 5.98
C ALA A 75 -12.48 6.28 5.72
N ARG A 76 -13.78 6.58 5.54
CA ARG A 76 -14.27 7.96 5.42
C ARG A 76 -13.95 8.82 6.65
N GLN A 77 -14.20 8.29 7.86
CA GLN A 77 -13.93 9.00 9.12
C GLN A 77 -12.44 9.34 9.31
N LEU A 78 -11.56 8.45 8.86
CA LEU A 78 -10.11 8.63 8.95
C LEU A 78 -9.51 9.41 7.78
N GLY A 79 -10.33 9.87 6.83
CA GLY A 79 -9.85 10.58 5.64
C GLY A 79 -9.00 9.71 4.71
N VAL A 80 -9.20 8.39 4.73
CA VAL A 80 -8.48 7.47 3.84
C VAL A 80 -8.87 7.74 2.40
N ARG A 81 -7.88 7.78 1.51
CA ARG A 81 -8.10 7.80 0.06
C ARG A 81 -8.10 6.37 -0.46
N TRP A 82 -9.03 6.03 -1.34
CA TRP A 82 -9.03 4.70 -1.96
C TRP A 82 -9.53 4.71 -3.40
N LEU A 83 -9.12 3.69 -4.15
CA LEU A 83 -9.72 3.28 -5.40
C LEU A 83 -10.13 1.81 -5.28
N ARG A 84 -11.26 1.47 -5.91
CA ARG A 84 -11.70 0.08 -5.97
C ARG A 84 -11.00 -0.66 -7.10
N ASP A 85 -10.94 -1.99 -6.98
CA ASP A 85 -10.37 -2.87 -7.99
C ASP A 85 -11.06 -2.75 -9.37
N ASP A 86 -12.37 -2.44 -9.37
CA ASP A 86 -13.15 -2.22 -10.60
C ASP A 86 -12.95 -0.83 -11.23
N GLU A 87 -12.26 0.07 -10.56
CA GLU A 87 -11.84 1.38 -11.06
C GLU A 87 -10.37 1.40 -11.53
N MET A 88 -9.66 0.26 -11.42
CA MET A 88 -8.22 0.14 -11.66
C MET A 88 -7.93 -0.86 -12.78
N ASP A 89 -8.16 -0.44 -14.01
CA ASP A 89 -7.81 -1.16 -15.23
C ASP A 89 -6.94 -0.30 -16.16
N LEU A 90 -6.46 -0.86 -17.27
CA LEU A 90 -5.61 -0.14 -18.22
C LEU A 90 -6.23 1.15 -18.79
N PRO A 91 -7.51 1.18 -19.18
CA PRO A 91 -8.15 2.43 -19.60
C PRO A 91 -8.14 3.52 -18.54
N HIS A 92 -8.21 3.17 -17.26
CA HIS A 92 -8.22 4.12 -16.15
C HIS A 92 -6.82 4.40 -15.57
N LEU A 93 -5.76 3.76 -16.07
CA LEU A 93 -4.39 3.93 -15.57
C LEU A 93 -3.94 5.40 -15.44
N PRO A 94 -4.22 6.32 -16.38
CA PRO A 94 -3.86 7.73 -16.20
C PRO A 94 -4.50 8.37 -14.95
N ARG A 95 -5.77 8.06 -14.67
CA ARG A 95 -6.49 8.53 -13.47
C ARG A 95 -5.91 7.91 -12.20
N VAL A 96 -5.58 6.63 -12.24
CA VAL A 96 -4.95 5.92 -11.11
C VAL A 96 -3.62 6.58 -10.76
N LEU A 97 -2.75 6.80 -11.75
CA LEU A 97 -1.46 7.47 -11.54
C LEU A 97 -1.62 8.92 -11.07
N GLN A 98 -2.61 9.65 -11.56
CA GLN A 98 -2.92 10.98 -11.05
C GLN A 98 -3.32 10.96 -9.56
N THR A 99 -4.07 9.94 -9.13
CA THR A 99 -4.41 9.76 -7.70
C THR A 99 -3.15 9.52 -6.86
N VAL A 100 -2.22 8.70 -7.37
CA VAL A 100 -0.91 8.46 -6.73
C VAL A 100 -0.11 9.76 -6.65
N ASP A 101 0.01 10.51 -7.74
CA ASP A 101 0.75 11.78 -7.77
C ASP A 101 0.19 12.81 -6.79
N THR A 102 -1.14 12.92 -6.73
CA THR A 102 -1.82 13.80 -5.77
C THR A 102 -1.51 13.41 -4.33
N PHE A 103 -1.54 12.11 -4.03
CA PHE A 103 -1.18 11.60 -2.71
C PHE A 103 0.29 11.87 -2.37
N LEU A 104 1.20 11.62 -3.31
CA LEU A 104 2.63 11.88 -3.15
C LEU A 104 2.93 13.36 -2.89
N ALA A 105 2.16 14.28 -3.50
CA ALA A 105 2.33 15.72 -3.29
C ALA A 105 2.01 16.18 -1.86
N GLU A 106 1.15 15.46 -1.15
CA GLU A 106 0.69 15.80 0.20
C GLU A 106 1.63 15.34 1.33
N VAL A 107 2.64 14.53 1.03
CA VAL A 107 3.50 13.88 2.03
C VAL A 107 4.98 14.09 1.71
N ASP A 108 5.83 13.99 2.74
CA ASP A 108 7.27 14.17 2.59
C ASP A 108 8.02 12.84 2.46
N HIS A 109 7.45 11.78 3.06
CA HIS A 109 8.00 10.44 3.06
C HIS A 109 6.90 9.43 2.75
N VAL A 110 7.26 8.33 2.09
CA VAL A 110 6.32 7.26 1.73
C VAL A 110 6.75 5.93 2.33
N TYR A 111 5.78 5.25 2.89
CA TYR A 111 5.80 3.83 3.16
C TYR A 111 4.89 3.15 2.13
N LEU A 112 5.49 2.38 1.22
CA LEU A 112 4.79 1.54 0.25
C LEU A 112 4.61 0.15 0.85
N THR A 113 3.39 -0.34 0.91
CA THR A 113 3.10 -1.73 1.28
C THR A 113 2.30 -2.39 0.17
N MET A 114 2.69 -3.60 -0.19
CA MET A 114 2.11 -4.35 -1.31
C MET A 114 1.55 -5.66 -0.76
N CYS A 115 0.24 -5.68 -0.48
CA CYS A 115 -0.47 -6.90 -0.16
C CYS A 115 -0.74 -7.68 -1.44
N LEU A 116 -0.23 -8.90 -1.54
CA LEU A 116 -0.32 -9.70 -2.77
C LEU A 116 -1.75 -10.12 -3.12
N ASP A 117 -2.69 -10.02 -2.17
CA ASP A 117 -4.09 -10.30 -2.42
C ASP A 117 -4.83 -9.20 -3.22
N VAL A 118 -4.16 -8.05 -3.47
CA VAL A 118 -4.63 -7.06 -4.44
C VAL A 118 -4.67 -7.61 -5.86
N LEU A 119 -3.85 -8.63 -6.15
CA LEU A 119 -3.74 -9.24 -7.46
C LEU A 119 -4.84 -10.30 -7.68
N PRO A 120 -5.22 -10.58 -8.93
CA PRO A 120 -6.12 -11.69 -9.22
C PRO A 120 -5.60 -13.03 -8.68
N ALA A 121 -6.48 -13.89 -8.20
CA ALA A 121 -6.12 -15.22 -7.69
C ALA A 121 -5.32 -16.08 -8.68
N GLY A 122 -5.52 -15.89 -9.99
CA GLY A 122 -4.75 -16.56 -11.03
C GLY A 122 -3.30 -16.04 -11.15
N VAL A 123 -3.01 -14.84 -10.62
CA VAL A 123 -1.68 -14.22 -10.62
C VAL A 123 -0.97 -14.48 -9.29
N ALA A 124 -1.70 -14.38 -8.19
CA ALA A 124 -1.17 -14.57 -6.83
C ALA A 124 -2.05 -15.54 -6.02
N PRO A 125 -2.00 -16.84 -6.31
CA PRO A 125 -2.79 -17.85 -5.58
C PRO A 125 -2.30 -18.08 -4.14
N GLY A 126 -1.04 -17.81 -3.85
CA GLY A 126 -0.39 -18.08 -2.56
C GLY A 126 -0.67 -17.01 -1.51
N VAL A 127 -1.94 -16.66 -1.28
CA VAL A 127 -2.41 -15.71 -0.28
C VAL A 127 -3.58 -16.28 0.51
N SER A 128 -3.81 -15.78 1.73
CA SER A 128 -4.87 -16.29 2.61
C SER A 128 -6.28 -15.88 2.15
N ALA A 129 -6.42 -14.76 1.45
CA ALA A 129 -7.68 -14.20 0.97
C ALA A 129 -7.59 -13.80 -0.52
N PRO A 130 -7.54 -14.75 -1.44
CA PRO A 130 -7.32 -14.47 -2.86
C PRO A 130 -8.48 -13.69 -3.48
N SER A 131 -8.14 -12.64 -4.23
CA SER A 131 -9.12 -11.79 -4.92
C SER A 131 -9.67 -12.47 -6.17
N ALA A 132 -11.00 -12.51 -6.29
CA ALA A 132 -11.66 -13.07 -7.48
C ALA A 132 -11.44 -12.20 -8.73
N ARG A 133 -11.44 -10.86 -8.58
CA ARG A 133 -11.14 -9.89 -9.62
C ARG A 133 -9.69 -9.42 -9.49
N GLY A 134 -9.37 -8.66 -8.44
CA GLY A 134 -8.07 -8.04 -8.22
C GLY A 134 -7.69 -7.00 -9.28
N VAL A 135 -6.51 -6.43 -9.15
CA VAL A 135 -5.93 -5.45 -10.07
C VAL A 135 -4.79 -6.11 -10.86
N ALA A 136 -4.81 -5.95 -12.18
CA ALA A 136 -3.82 -6.56 -13.06
C ALA A 136 -2.40 -5.98 -12.83
N MET A 137 -1.36 -6.80 -13.05
CA MET A 137 0.04 -6.39 -12.91
C MET A 137 0.38 -5.17 -13.76
N GLU A 138 -0.22 -5.04 -14.94
CA GLU A 138 -0.04 -3.91 -15.86
C GLU A 138 -0.49 -2.57 -15.27
N VAL A 139 -1.30 -2.59 -14.20
CA VAL A 139 -1.70 -1.40 -13.45
C VAL A 139 -0.87 -1.26 -12.17
N ILE A 140 -0.58 -2.37 -11.48
CA ILE A 140 0.20 -2.37 -10.24
C ILE A 140 1.64 -1.91 -10.47
N GLU A 141 2.30 -2.44 -11.51
CA GLU A 141 3.71 -2.10 -11.79
C GLU A 141 3.95 -0.61 -12.04
N PRO A 142 3.17 0.11 -12.87
CA PRO A 142 3.33 1.55 -13.02
C PRO A 142 3.13 2.36 -11.73
N ILE A 143 2.28 1.88 -10.80
CA ILE A 143 2.12 2.51 -9.49
C ILE A 143 3.40 2.34 -8.66
N VAL A 144 3.92 1.11 -8.61
CA VAL A 144 5.18 0.81 -7.89
C VAL A 144 6.33 1.64 -8.43
N ASP A 145 6.48 1.72 -9.75
CA ASP A 145 7.52 2.52 -10.41
C ASP A 145 7.38 4.01 -10.06
N ARG A 146 6.14 4.55 -10.12
CA ARG A 146 5.87 5.95 -9.81
C ARG A 146 6.26 6.29 -8.36
N VAL A 147 5.96 5.42 -7.42
CA VAL A 147 6.32 5.60 -6.01
C VAL A 147 7.83 5.46 -5.82
N ALA A 148 8.45 4.43 -6.40
CA ALA A 148 9.89 4.22 -6.31
C ALA A 148 10.67 5.39 -6.90
N ALA A 149 10.21 5.95 -8.03
CA ALA A 149 10.82 7.10 -8.69
C ALA A 149 10.52 8.46 -8.04
N SER A 150 9.72 8.52 -6.96
CA SER A 150 9.28 9.79 -6.36
C SER A 150 10.34 10.52 -5.53
N GLY A 151 11.43 9.86 -5.15
CA GLY A 151 12.41 10.38 -4.18
C GLY A 151 11.91 10.38 -2.73
N LYS A 152 10.66 10.01 -2.49
CA LYS A 152 10.00 10.04 -1.16
C LYS A 152 9.93 8.67 -0.49
N LEU A 153 10.17 7.59 -1.21
CA LEU A 153 10.10 6.23 -0.67
C LEU A 153 11.17 6.01 0.42
N ARG A 154 10.75 5.60 1.61
CA ARG A 154 11.62 5.33 2.77
C ARG A 154 11.49 3.93 3.33
N LEU A 155 10.36 3.29 3.06
CA LEU A 155 10.07 1.94 3.50
C LEU A 155 9.20 1.29 2.43
N ALA A 156 9.54 0.05 2.07
CA ALA A 156 8.67 -0.80 1.28
C ALA A 156 8.60 -2.18 1.94
N ASP A 157 7.44 -2.79 1.93
CA ASP A 157 7.28 -4.20 2.27
C ASP A 157 6.27 -4.89 1.35
N LEU A 158 6.24 -6.20 1.50
CA LEU A 158 5.37 -7.12 0.79
C LEU A 158 4.68 -7.99 1.83
N ALA A 159 3.36 -8.08 1.75
CA ALA A 159 2.54 -8.79 2.72
C ALA A 159 1.73 -9.92 2.07
N GLU A 160 1.26 -10.84 2.90
CA GLU A 160 0.32 -11.92 2.59
C GLU A 160 0.87 -13.05 1.70
N LEU A 161 2.17 -13.10 1.40
CA LEU A 161 2.74 -14.30 0.80
C LEU A 161 2.62 -15.48 1.76
N ASN A 162 1.84 -16.48 1.40
CA ASN A 162 1.71 -17.73 2.13
C ASN A 162 2.27 -18.89 1.29
N PRO A 163 3.51 -19.35 1.54
CA PRO A 163 4.12 -20.42 0.77
C PRO A 163 3.36 -21.74 0.79
N SER A 164 2.57 -21.99 1.84
CA SER A 164 1.77 -23.23 1.96
C SER A 164 0.56 -23.26 1.03
N LEU A 165 0.15 -22.10 0.51
CA LEU A 165 -0.96 -21.95 -0.44
C LEU A 165 -0.46 -21.68 -1.85
N ASP A 166 0.85 -21.42 -2.02
CA ASP A 166 1.42 -21.08 -3.32
C ASP A 166 1.56 -22.33 -4.21
N ILE A 167 1.47 -22.13 -5.51
CA ILE A 167 1.57 -23.17 -6.54
C ILE A 167 2.86 -22.91 -7.32
N ASP A 168 3.80 -23.86 -7.27
CA ASP A 168 5.09 -23.79 -8.00
C ASP A 168 5.85 -22.48 -7.78
N ASN A 169 5.77 -21.89 -6.60
CA ASN A 169 6.33 -20.57 -6.27
C ASN A 169 5.82 -19.46 -7.20
N HIS A 170 4.63 -19.56 -7.73
CA HIS A 170 4.07 -18.59 -8.67
C HIS A 170 3.94 -17.21 -8.02
N THR A 171 3.29 -17.16 -6.87
CA THR A 171 3.12 -15.92 -6.08
C THR A 171 4.45 -15.36 -5.59
N ALA A 172 5.37 -16.22 -5.17
CA ALA A 172 6.71 -15.81 -4.77
C ALA A 172 7.50 -15.15 -5.91
N ARG A 173 7.34 -15.63 -7.16
CA ARG A 173 7.95 -15.00 -8.35
C ARG A 173 7.34 -13.64 -8.66
N VAL A 174 6.03 -13.49 -8.51
CA VAL A 174 5.35 -12.20 -8.64
C VAL A 174 5.86 -11.22 -7.58
N ALA A 175 5.96 -11.67 -6.32
CA ALA A 175 6.54 -10.91 -5.23
C ALA A 175 7.96 -10.43 -5.53
N ALA A 176 8.83 -11.35 -5.98
CA ALA A 176 10.20 -11.03 -6.35
C ALA A 176 10.29 -9.99 -7.47
N ARG A 177 9.38 -10.06 -8.47
CA ARG A 177 9.30 -9.08 -9.55
C ARG A 177 8.93 -7.69 -9.03
N LEU A 178 7.97 -7.57 -8.11
CA LEU A 178 7.60 -6.30 -7.51
C LEU A 178 8.74 -5.70 -6.68
N VAL A 179 9.46 -6.53 -5.92
CA VAL A 179 10.67 -6.10 -5.19
C VAL A 179 11.74 -5.58 -6.15
N ALA A 180 12.01 -6.29 -7.25
CA ALA A 180 12.98 -5.86 -8.25
C ALA A 180 12.62 -4.48 -8.82
N ARG A 181 11.34 -4.23 -9.15
CA ARG A 181 10.90 -2.91 -9.65
C ARG A 181 11.11 -1.79 -8.63
N VAL A 182 10.87 -2.04 -7.35
CA VAL A 182 11.19 -1.06 -6.29
C VAL A 182 12.67 -0.75 -6.27
N VAL A 183 13.53 -1.77 -6.33
CA VAL A 183 14.99 -1.60 -6.31
C VAL A 183 15.47 -0.84 -7.55
N ASP A 184 15.00 -1.21 -8.74
CA ASP A 184 15.35 -0.56 -10.00
C ASP A 184 14.93 0.93 -10.01
N GLY A 185 13.73 1.23 -9.53
CA GLY A 185 13.24 2.60 -9.43
C GLY A 185 14.05 3.47 -8.48
N ILE A 186 14.52 2.91 -7.35
CA ILE A 186 15.41 3.62 -6.42
C ILE A 186 16.79 3.82 -7.05
N ALA A 187 17.35 2.79 -7.70
CA ALA A 187 18.67 2.86 -8.32
C ALA A 187 18.73 3.92 -9.45
N ALA A 188 17.68 4.00 -10.25
CA ALA A 188 17.58 5.01 -11.32
C ALA A 188 17.66 6.45 -10.80
N GLN A 189 17.19 6.74 -9.59
CA GLN A 189 17.32 8.06 -8.96
C GLN A 189 18.76 8.39 -8.56
N GLY A 190 19.50 7.41 -8.04
CA GLY A 190 20.90 7.60 -7.67
C GLY A 190 21.79 7.95 -8.86
N ALA A 191 21.46 7.45 -10.06
CA ALA A 191 22.20 7.69 -11.28
C ALA A 191 21.96 9.09 -11.90
N VAL A 192 20.87 9.77 -11.53
CA VAL A 192 20.52 11.13 -12.03
C VAL A 192 21.18 12.22 -11.17
N HIS A 193 21.65 11.89 -9.96
CA HIS A 193 22.19 12.86 -8.98
C HIS A 193 23.69 12.68 -8.71
N GLY A 194 24.37 11.77 -9.41
CA GLY A 194 25.81 11.54 -9.40
C GLY A 194 26.44 11.97 -10.72
#